data_ae2298d43987eea266683fd346e26957
#
_entry.id   ae2298d43987eea266683fd346e26957
#
_cell.length_a   1.000
_cell.length_b   1.000
_cell.length_c   1.000
_cell.angle_alpha   90.00
_cell.angle_beta   90.00
_cell.angle_gamma   90.00
#
_symmetry.space_group_name_H-M   'P 1'
#
loop_
_entity.id
_entity.type
_entity.pdbx_description
1 polymer ?
#
loop_
_entity_poly.entity_id
_entity_poly.type
_entity_poly.pdbx_seq_one_letter_code
_entity_poly.pdbx_strand_id
1 'polypeptide(L)'
;MGVFQNEPCQIEISERDLYNPRTLELLEPEKRTEVLQNETRQIGVVSREVLLAEDGSFFLTGMLNGRHPCAPYSDTMDIELVEVDEGRVVFVGRPTARYLNPVGTIHGGWAATILDGAMAYCVHSTLKAGEGYTTIEMKINYVRPVLPSTGIVRCESKLIHRGSRTATSEGRLFDKHGKLLAHGSETCMIFPAEAT
;
A
#
# COMPACT_ATOMS: atom_id res chain seq x y z
N MET A 1 -40.72 -23.83 -21.60
CA MET A 1 -39.27 -23.81 -21.86
C MET A 1 -38.88 -22.37 -22.07
N GLY A 2 -38.43 -21.68 -21.00
CA GLY A 2 -37.97 -20.31 -21.03
C GLY A 2 -36.45 -20.30 -21.21
N VAL A 3 -36.00 -19.70 -22.28
CA VAL A 3 -34.59 -19.48 -22.57
C VAL A 3 -34.12 -18.34 -21.70
N PHE A 4 -33.26 -18.61 -20.71
CA PHE A 4 -32.54 -17.57 -19.99
C PHE A 4 -31.47 -16.97 -20.94
N GLN A 5 -31.72 -15.77 -21.41
CA GLN A 5 -30.71 -14.96 -22.07
C GLN A 5 -29.72 -14.50 -20.98
N ASN A 6 -28.49 -15.03 -21.03
CA ASN A 6 -27.35 -14.51 -20.28
C ASN A 6 -26.93 -13.16 -20.91
N GLU A 7 -27.42 -12.06 -20.39
CA GLU A 7 -26.77 -10.79 -20.62
C GLU A 7 -25.45 -10.77 -19.85
N PRO A 8 -24.33 -10.34 -20.47
CA PRO A 8 -23.08 -10.20 -19.75
C PRO A 8 -23.27 -9.10 -18.69
N CYS A 9 -23.03 -9.46 -17.43
CA CYS A 9 -23.01 -8.52 -16.32
C CYS A 9 -21.93 -7.49 -16.63
N GLN A 10 -22.33 -6.29 -17.04
CA GLN A 10 -21.43 -5.14 -17.17
C GLN A 10 -21.08 -4.70 -15.76
N ILE A 11 -19.88 -5.04 -15.31
CA ILE A 11 -19.33 -4.52 -14.07
C ILE A 11 -18.93 -3.06 -14.36
N GLU A 12 -19.72 -2.10 -13.86
CA GLU A 12 -19.30 -0.71 -13.82
C GLU A 12 -18.16 -0.59 -12.82
N ILE A 13 -16.94 -0.45 -13.33
CA ILE A 13 -15.73 -0.26 -12.53
C ILE A 13 -15.63 1.25 -12.25
N SER A 14 -15.69 1.64 -10.97
CA SER A 14 -15.47 3.04 -10.57
C SER A 14 -14.01 3.44 -10.83
N GLU A 15 -13.74 4.74 -10.99
CA GLU A 15 -12.35 5.24 -11.12
C GLU A 15 -11.44 4.79 -9.96
N ARG A 16 -11.98 4.63 -8.75
CA ARG A 16 -11.28 4.09 -7.59
C ARG A 16 -10.89 2.61 -7.73
N ASP A 17 -11.67 1.84 -8.48
CA ASP A 17 -11.44 0.41 -8.68
C ASP A 17 -10.42 0.14 -9.80
N LEU A 18 -10.10 1.10 -10.65
CA LEU A 18 -9.14 0.94 -11.75
C LEU A 18 -7.72 0.63 -11.24
N TYR A 19 -7.37 1.09 -10.03
CA TYR A 19 -6.06 0.84 -9.41
C TYR A 19 -6.04 -0.39 -8.49
N ASN A 20 -7.16 -1.10 -8.36
CA ASN A 20 -7.21 -2.36 -7.62
C ASN A 20 -6.59 -3.48 -8.48
N PRO A 21 -5.56 -4.22 -8.02
CA PRO A 21 -4.93 -5.30 -8.78
C PRO A 21 -5.90 -6.36 -9.29
N ARG A 22 -6.98 -6.64 -8.56
CA ARG A 22 -8.05 -7.54 -9.02
C ARG A 22 -8.80 -6.96 -10.20
N THR A 23 -8.99 -5.65 -10.21
CA THR A 23 -9.68 -4.94 -11.28
C THR A 23 -8.80 -4.85 -12.53
N LEU A 24 -7.49 -4.59 -12.35
CA LEU A 24 -6.52 -4.61 -13.46
C LEU A 24 -6.43 -5.98 -14.14
N GLU A 25 -6.52 -7.08 -13.38
CA GLU A 25 -6.57 -8.43 -13.97
C GLU A 25 -7.87 -8.71 -14.74
N LEU A 26 -8.96 -8.00 -14.42
CA LEU A 26 -10.25 -8.11 -15.09
C LEU A 26 -10.39 -7.19 -16.32
N LEU A 27 -9.46 -6.22 -16.49
CA LEU A 27 -9.47 -5.33 -17.66
C LEU A 27 -8.88 -6.03 -18.88
N GLU A 28 -9.43 -5.71 -20.05
CA GLU A 28 -8.84 -6.09 -21.33
C GLU A 28 -7.40 -5.55 -21.44
N PRO A 29 -6.49 -6.27 -22.12
CA PRO A 29 -5.05 -5.92 -22.20
C PRO A 29 -4.80 -4.47 -22.64
N GLU A 30 -5.64 -3.94 -23.54
CA GLU A 30 -5.55 -2.56 -24.04
C GLU A 30 -5.84 -1.53 -22.95
N LYS A 31 -6.91 -1.74 -22.17
CA LYS A 31 -7.26 -0.89 -21.02
C LYS A 31 -6.24 -0.99 -19.88
N ARG A 32 -5.66 -2.18 -19.66
CA ARG A 32 -4.54 -2.33 -18.70
C ARG A 32 -3.36 -1.46 -19.11
N THR A 33 -3.02 -1.45 -20.38
CA THR A 33 -1.92 -0.66 -20.94
C THR A 33 -2.19 0.83 -20.79
N GLU A 34 -3.42 1.28 -21.01
CA GLU A 34 -3.83 2.68 -20.87
C GLU A 34 -3.75 3.16 -19.42
N VAL A 35 -4.24 2.36 -18.47
CA VAL A 35 -4.14 2.63 -17.02
C VAL A 35 -2.68 2.64 -16.56
N LEU A 36 -1.84 1.74 -17.08
CA LEU A 36 -0.41 1.67 -16.74
C LEU A 36 0.45 2.72 -17.46
N GLN A 37 0.01 3.24 -18.61
CA GLN A 37 0.74 4.27 -19.37
C GLN A 37 0.39 5.70 -18.96
N ASN A 38 -0.72 5.91 -18.28
CA ASN A 38 -1.20 7.26 -17.94
C ASN A 38 -0.50 7.88 -16.74
N GLU A 39 0.55 7.25 -16.22
CA GLU A 39 1.26 7.74 -15.04
C GLU A 39 2.77 7.76 -15.24
N THR A 40 3.28 8.90 -15.64
CA THR A 40 4.63 9.30 -15.21
C THR A 40 4.55 9.54 -13.70
N ARG A 41 4.62 8.46 -12.90
CA ARG A 41 4.74 8.55 -11.46
C ARG A 41 5.97 9.38 -11.13
N GLN A 42 5.75 10.51 -10.49
CA GLN A 42 6.86 11.27 -9.93
C GLN A 42 7.40 10.49 -8.73
N ILE A 43 8.69 10.19 -8.78
CA ILE A 43 9.42 9.61 -7.64
C ILE A 43 10.24 10.71 -7.01
N GLY A 44 10.13 10.88 -5.70
CA GLY A 44 10.84 11.94 -5.02
C GLY A 44 10.52 12.02 -3.53
N VAL A 45 11.07 13.07 -2.93
CA VAL A 45 10.85 13.41 -1.52
C VAL A 45 10.13 14.74 -1.46
N VAL A 46 9.10 14.81 -0.63
CA VAL A 46 8.35 16.04 -0.37
C VAL A 46 9.10 16.87 0.69
N SER A 47 9.08 18.20 0.57
CA SER A 47 9.65 19.04 1.62
C SER A 47 8.87 18.88 2.93
N ARG A 48 9.59 19.09 4.05
CA ARG A 48 8.99 18.98 5.38
C ARG A 48 7.81 19.94 5.57
N GLU A 49 7.91 21.15 5.00
CA GLU A 49 6.85 22.17 5.09
C GLU A 49 5.57 21.69 4.43
N VAL A 50 5.65 21.08 3.23
CA VAL A 50 4.49 20.54 2.51
C VAL A 50 3.91 19.35 3.28
N LEU A 51 4.76 18.45 3.78
CA LEU A 51 4.33 17.29 4.56
C LEU A 51 3.56 17.70 5.82
N LEU A 52 4.01 18.75 6.51
CA LEU A 52 3.42 19.21 7.78
C LEU A 52 2.23 20.16 7.59
N ALA A 53 2.01 20.68 6.38
CA ALA A 53 0.91 21.60 6.10
C ALA A 53 -0.44 20.89 5.90
N GLU A 54 -0.43 19.58 5.71
CA GLU A 54 -1.61 18.80 5.35
C GLU A 54 -1.95 17.75 6.41
N ASP A 55 -3.25 17.45 6.60
CA ASP A 55 -3.68 16.27 7.32
C ASP A 55 -3.21 15.01 6.58
N GLY A 56 -2.82 13.97 7.32
CA GLY A 56 -2.16 12.80 6.77
C GLY A 56 -2.97 12.06 5.68
N SER A 57 -4.29 11.92 5.86
CA SER A 57 -5.15 11.30 4.84
C SER A 57 -5.20 12.11 3.54
N PHE A 58 -5.21 13.44 3.63
CA PHE A 58 -5.18 14.32 2.47
C PHE A 58 -3.83 14.26 1.75
N PHE A 59 -2.73 14.24 2.49
CA PHE A 59 -1.39 14.07 1.94
C PHE A 59 -1.25 12.74 1.18
N LEU A 60 -1.62 11.61 1.81
CA LEU A 60 -1.52 10.29 1.19
C LEU A 60 -2.45 10.14 -0.03
N THR A 61 -3.64 10.74 0.01
CA THR A 61 -4.52 10.84 -1.17
C THR A 61 -3.85 11.65 -2.28
N GLY A 62 -3.05 12.67 -1.91
CA GLY A 62 -2.22 13.43 -2.85
C GLY A 62 -1.17 12.58 -3.56
N MET A 63 -0.61 11.55 -2.89
CA MET A 63 0.29 10.58 -3.53
C MET A 63 -0.47 9.67 -4.51
N LEU A 64 -1.70 9.26 -4.18
CA LEU A 64 -2.53 8.44 -5.08
C LEU A 64 -2.89 9.14 -6.38
N ASN A 65 -3.19 10.43 -6.32
CA ASN A 65 -3.63 11.22 -7.49
C ASN A 65 -2.52 12.00 -8.18
N GLY A 66 -1.24 11.73 -7.84
CA GLY A 66 -0.07 12.36 -8.47
C GLY A 66 0.24 13.79 -8.04
N ARG A 67 -0.48 14.37 -7.08
CA ARG A 67 -0.17 15.70 -6.50
C ARG A 67 1.14 15.69 -5.71
N HIS A 68 1.44 14.58 -5.06
CA HIS A 68 2.71 14.35 -4.37
C HIS A 68 3.46 13.17 -4.99
N PRO A 69 4.81 13.22 -5.01
CA PRO A 69 5.62 12.12 -5.52
C PRO A 69 5.52 10.88 -4.62
N CYS A 70 5.69 9.70 -5.22
CA CYS A 70 5.88 8.46 -4.50
C CYS A 70 7.29 8.39 -3.89
N ALA A 71 7.41 7.80 -2.73
CA ALA A 71 8.70 7.68 -2.05
C ALA A 71 9.68 6.78 -2.85
N PRO A 72 10.97 7.14 -2.96
CA PRO A 72 11.94 6.38 -3.75
C PRO A 72 12.08 4.91 -3.35
N TYR A 73 11.87 4.58 -2.07
CA TYR A 73 11.94 3.19 -1.60
C TYR A 73 10.85 2.31 -2.23
N SER A 74 9.66 2.86 -2.45
CA SER A 74 8.54 2.11 -3.02
C SER A 74 8.78 1.74 -4.47
N ASP A 75 9.39 2.63 -5.25
CA ASP A 75 9.84 2.34 -6.62
C ASP A 75 10.94 1.27 -6.62
N THR A 76 11.95 1.41 -5.74
CA THR A 76 13.05 0.45 -5.63
C THR A 76 12.58 -0.96 -5.28
N MET A 77 11.53 -1.07 -4.46
CA MET A 77 11.01 -2.34 -3.95
C MET A 77 9.82 -2.88 -4.74
N ASP A 78 9.42 -2.25 -5.84
CA ASP A 78 8.23 -2.60 -6.63
C ASP A 78 6.96 -2.72 -5.76
N ILE A 79 6.77 -1.77 -4.84
CA ILE A 79 5.59 -1.67 -3.98
C ILE A 79 4.85 -0.35 -4.21
N GLU A 80 3.56 -0.36 -4.02
CA GLU A 80 2.70 0.73 -4.44
C GLU A 80 1.54 0.95 -3.48
N LEU A 81 1.30 2.22 -3.09
CA LEU A 81 0.11 2.64 -2.39
C LEU A 81 -1.08 2.65 -3.36
N VAL A 82 -2.17 1.98 -3.03
CA VAL A 82 -3.35 1.85 -3.92
C VAL A 82 -4.68 2.25 -3.29
N GLU A 83 -4.78 2.23 -1.94
CA GLU A 83 -5.98 2.70 -1.25
C GLU A 83 -5.59 3.44 0.03
N VAL A 84 -6.30 4.53 0.32
CA VAL A 84 -6.15 5.32 1.55
C VAL A 84 -7.53 5.69 2.08
N ASP A 85 -7.79 5.25 3.29
CA ASP A 85 -8.85 5.76 4.16
C ASP A 85 -8.21 6.15 5.50
N GLU A 86 -8.84 6.99 6.30
CA GLU A 86 -8.35 7.30 7.65
C GLU A 86 -8.31 6.03 8.50
N GLY A 87 -7.13 5.64 8.96
CA GLY A 87 -6.92 4.40 9.73
C GLY A 87 -6.94 3.11 8.92
N ARG A 88 -6.92 3.18 7.59
CA ARG A 88 -6.79 2.02 6.70
C ARG A 88 -6.01 2.39 5.46
N VAL A 89 -5.02 1.57 5.13
CA VAL A 89 -4.18 1.75 3.94
C VAL A 89 -3.94 0.40 3.26
N VAL A 90 -3.86 0.42 1.93
CA VAL A 90 -3.52 -0.75 1.13
C VAL A 90 -2.36 -0.46 0.21
N PHE A 91 -1.41 -1.37 0.25
CA PHE A 91 -0.31 -1.46 -0.71
C PHE A 91 -0.44 -2.71 -1.57
N VAL A 92 0.11 -2.66 -2.76
CA VAL A 92 0.40 -3.83 -3.59
C VAL A 92 1.88 -3.93 -3.82
N GLY A 93 2.36 -5.15 -4.10
CA GLY A 93 3.77 -5.38 -4.37
C GLY A 93 3.96 -6.44 -5.45
N ARG A 94 5.07 -6.32 -6.20
CA ARG A 94 5.47 -7.27 -7.25
C ARG A 94 6.76 -7.96 -6.83
N PRO A 95 6.69 -9.16 -6.20
CA PRO A 95 7.87 -9.91 -5.78
C PRO A 95 8.58 -10.48 -7.01
N THR A 96 9.68 -9.87 -7.42
CA THR A 96 10.48 -10.29 -8.58
C THR A 96 11.74 -11.03 -8.16
N ALA A 97 12.44 -11.63 -9.13
CA ALA A 97 13.71 -12.31 -8.89
C ALA A 97 14.81 -11.40 -8.30
N ARG A 98 14.66 -10.06 -8.38
CA ARG A 98 15.58 -9.09 -7.77
C ARG A 98 15.64 -9.18 -6.24
N TYR A 99 14.59 -9.73 -5.62
CA TYR A 99 14.43 -9.79 -4.17
C TYR A 99 14.67 -11.18 -3.60
N LEU A 100 15.25 -12.10 -4.38
CA LEU A 100 15.53 -13.45 -3.91
C LEU A 100 16.64 -13.46 -2.84
N ASN A 101 16.42 -14.30 -1.84
CA ASN A 101 17.48 -14.73 -0.92
C ASN A 101 18.28 -15.90 -1.52
N PRO A 102 19.40 -16.34 -0.92
CA PRO A 102 20.23 -17.43 -1.46
C PRO A 102 19.52 -18.79 -1.61
N VAL A 103 18.39 -19.00 -0.96
CA VAL A 103 17.64 -20.27 -1.04
C VAL A 103 16.48 -20.19 -2.06
N GLY A 104 16.36 -19.09 -2.81
CA GLY A 104 15.43 -18.96 -3.94
C GLY A 104 14.01 -18.54 -3.57
N THR A 105 13.78 -18.06 -2.35
CA THR A 105 12.53 -17.39 -1.98
C THR A 105 12.72 -15.87 -1.92
N ILE A 106 11.66 -15.12 -1.99
CA ILE A 106 11.72 -13.66 -1.77
C ILE A 106 12.20 -13.42 -0.34
N HIS A 107 13.20 -12.54 -0.21
CA HIS A 107 13.77 -12.21 1.09
C HIS A 107 12.71 -11.64 2.03
N GLY A 108 12.72 -12.07 3.29
CA GLY A 108 11.75 -11.62 4.30
C GLY A 108 11.77 -10.10 4.50
N GLY A 109 12.93 -9.45 4.29
CA GLY A 109 13.04 -7.98 4.31
C GLY A 109 12.16 -7.28 3.29
N TRP A 110 11.92 -7.87 2.11
CA TRP A 110 10.98 -7.32 1.14
C TRP A 110 9.54 -7.32 1.68
N ALA A 111 9.10 -8.45 2.25
CA ALA A 111 7.79 -8.55 2.88
C ALA A 111 7.67 -7.65 4.13
N ALA A 112 8.79 -7.45 4.86
CA ALA A 112 8.86 -6.50 5.96
C ALA A 112 8.65 -5.06 5.47
N THR A 113 9.28 -4.67 4.36
CA THR A 113 9.18 -3.31 3.82
C THR A 113 7.76 -2.97 3.39
N ILE A 114 7.05 -3.87 2.71
CA ILE A 114 5.66 -3.60 2.33
C ILE A 114 4.71 -3.56 3.54
N LEU A 115 4.96 -4.37 4.57
CA LEU A 115 4.20 -4.35 5.82
C LEU A 115 4.47 -3.06 6.61
N ASP A 116 5.74 -2.65 6.76
CA ASP A 116 6.13 -1.38 7.39
C ASP A 116 5.47 -0.19 6.69
N GLY A 117 5.64 -0.09 5.37
CA GLY A 117 5.01 0.99 4.58
C GLY A 117 3.50 1.06 4.76
N ALA A 118 2.80 -0.08 4.72
CA ALA A 118 1.35 -0.11 4.89
C ALA A 118 0.92 0.27 6.31
N MET A 119 1.59 -0.27 7.34
CA MET A 119 1.26 -0.01 8.74
C MET A 119 1.62 1.42 9.16
N ALA A 120 2.79 1.93 8.75
CA ALA A 120 3.21 3.30 9.00
C ALA A 120 2.29 4.32 8.31
N TYR A 121 1.92 4.09 7.05
CA TYR A 121 0.98 4.98 6.34
C TYR A 121 -0.44 4.90 6.91
N CYS A 122 -0.83 3.77 7.47
CA CYS A 122 -2.09 3.66 8.22
C CYS A 122 -2.10 4.62 9.42
N VAL A 123 -1.00 4.72 10.17
CA VAL A 123 -0.84 5.72 11.24
C VAL A 123 -0.79 7.12 10.65
N HIS A 124 0.01 7.34 9.59
CA HIS A 124 0.10 8.64 8.92
C HIS A 124 -1.27 9.17 8.50
N SER A 125 -2.16 8.33 7.99
CA SER A 125 -3.50 8.74 7.55
C SER A 125 -4.35 9.40 8.65
N THR A 126 -3.97 9.21 9.92
CA THR A 126 -4.66 9.76 11.10
C THR A 126 -4.01 11.02 11.66
N LEU A 127 -2.87 11.44 11.12
CA LEU A 127 -2.16 12.62 11.62
C LEU A 127 -2.87 13.90 11.23
N LYS A 128 -2.75 14.90 12.11
CA LYS A 128 -3.16 16.26 11.82
C LYS A 128 -1.98 17.07 11.29
N ALA A 129 -2.28 18.14 10.55
CA ALA A 129 -1.26 19.09 10.14
C ALA A 129 -0.39 19.51 11.34
N GLY A 130 0.91 19.53 11.15
CA GLY A 130 1.89 19.80 12.22
C GLY A 130 2.29 18.61 13.08
N GLU A 131 1.72 17.42 12.87
CA GLU A 131 2.16 16.18 13.52
C GLU A 131 3.16 15.43 12.65
N GLY A 132 4.19 14.87 13.28
CA GLY A 132 5.11 13.91 12.69
C GLY A 132 5.00 12.56 13.39
N TYR A 133 5.54 11.53 12.76
CA TYR A 133 5.60 10.21 13.37
C TYR A 133 6.88 9.48 12.99
N THR A 134 7.19 8.44 13.76
CA THR A 134 8.27 7.49 13.43
C THR A 134 7.93 6.12 14.02
N THR A 135 8.25 5.06 13.28
CA THR A 135 8.15 3.69 13.76
C THR A 135 9.16 3.47 14.88
N ILE A 136 8.73 2.90 15.99
CA ILE A 136 9.58 2.55 17.13
C ILE A 136 9.66 1.04 17.37
N GLU A 137 8.70 0.27 16.85
CA GLU A 137 8.70 -1.19 16.96
C GLU A 137 7.83 -1.78 15.86
N MET A 138 8.31 -2.86 15.28
CA MET A 138 7.55 -3.69 14.35
C MET A 138 7.79 -5.17 14.65
N LYS A 139 6.70 -5.94 14.71
CA LYS A 139 6.75 -7.40 14.82
C LYS A 139 6.12 -8.04 13.60
N ILE A 140 6.83 -8.98 12.98
CA ILE A 140 6.34 -9.70 11.79
C ILE A 140 6.35 -11.20 12.04
N ASN A 141 5.32 -11.89 11.53
CA ASN A 141 5.24 -13.34 11.45
C ASN A 141 5.10 -13.74 9.97
N TYR A 142 6.05 -14.51 9.49
CA TYR A 142 6.05 -15.07 8.13
C TYR A 142 5.32 -16.41 8.14
N VAL A 143 4.20 -16.48 7.45
CA VAL A 143 3.29 -17.64 7.47
C VAL A 143 3.58 -18.58 6.31
N ARG A 144 3.92 -18.01 5.14
CA ARG A 144 4.23 -18.75 3.91
C ARG A 144 5.35 -18.09 3.15
N PRO A 145 6.18 -18.86 2.41
CA PRO A 145 7.18 -18.28 1.54
C PRO A 145 6.51 -17.50 0.41
N VAL A 146 7.09 -16.34 0.08
CA VAL A 146 6.77 -15.58 -1.12
C VAL A 146 7.76 -15.99 -2.21
N LEU A 147 7.24 -16.24 -3.41
CA LEU A 147 8.03 -16.61 -4.59
C LEU A 147 7.78 -15.63 -5.70
N PRO A 148 8.67 -15.50 -6.70
CA PRO A 148 8.36 -14.69 -7.90
C PRO A 148 7.07 -15.15 -8.60
N SER A 149 6.77 -16.46 -8.56
CA SER A 149 5.54 -17.03 -9.10
C SER A 149 4.28 -16.74 -8.27
N THR A 150 4.40 -16.17 -7.07
CA THR A 150 3.26 -15.73 -6.27
C THR A 150 2.45 -14.66 -7.01
N GLY A 151 3.11 -13.89 -7.88
CA GLY A 151 2.50 -12.77 -8.59
C GLY A 151 2.25 -11.58 -7.66
N ILE A 152 1.34 -10.71 -8.04
CA ILE A 152 1.02 -9.51 -7.24
C ILE A 152 0.48 -9.94 -5.87
N VAL A 153 1.01 -9.29 -4.83
CA VAL A 153 0.55 -9.45 -3.45
C VAL A 153 -0.14 -8.16 -2.99
N ARG A 154 -1.06 -8.30 -2.03
CA ARG A 154 -1.81 -7.20 -1.42
C ARG A 154 -1.51 -7.12 0.07
N CYS A 155 -1.07 -5.97 0.53
CA CYS A 155 -0.84 -5.68 1.94
C CYS A 155 -1.92 -4.72 2.43
N GLU A 156 -2.74 -5.16 3.36
CA GLU A 156 -3.80 -4.39 3.98
C GLU A 156 -3.44 -4.07 5.42
N SER A 157 -3.51 -2.81 5.83
CA SER A 157 -3.28 -2.40 7.21
C SER A 157 -4.47 -1.66 7.78
N LYS A 158 -4.64 -1.81 9.10
CA LYS A 158 -5.70 -1.15 9.89
C LYS A 158 -5.13 -0.62 11.18
N LEU A 159 -5.65 0.53 11.58
CA LEU A 159 -5.34 1.12 12.86
C LEU A 159 -5.98 0.28 13.98
N ILE A 160 -5.20 -0.05 15.01
CA ILE A 160 -5.68 -0.69 16.24
C ILE A 160 -6.05 0.38 17.26
N HIS A 161 -5.15 1.35 17.43
CA HIS A 161 -5.32 2.43 18.42
C HIS A 161 -4.51 3.66 18.01
N ARG A 162 -5.08 4.84 18.27
CA ARG A 162 -4.40 6.13 18.15
C ARG A 162 -4.54 6.90 19.44
N GLY A 163 -3.44 7.02 20.17
CA GLY A 163 -3.31 7.89 21.34
C GLY A 163 -2.72 9.25 20.98
N SER A 164 -2.41 10.07 21.98
CA SER A 164 -1.80 11.40 21.79
C SER A 164 -0.33 11.34 21.41
N ARG A 165 0.41 10.28 21.79
CA ARG A 165 1.86 10.15 21.60
C ARG A 165 2.27 8.87 20.91
N THR A 166 1.39 7.90 20.81
CA THR A 166 1.63 6.62 20.14
C THR A 166 0.42 6.18 19.37
N ALA A 167 0.64 5.47 18.28
CA ALA A 167 -0.40 4.75 17.56
C ALA A 167 0.09 3.35 17.23
N THR A 168 -0.84 2.40 17.16
CA THR A 168 -0.55 1.01 16.81
C THR A 168 -1.45 0.58 15.67
N SER A 169 -0.87 -0.07 14.69
CA SER A 169 -1.54 -0.64 13.52
C SER A 169 -1.22 -2.12 13.36
N GLU A 170 -2.07 -2.84 12.65
CA GLU A 170 -1.81 -4.20 12.18
C GLU A 170 -1.80 -4.25 10.66
N GLY A 171 -0.98 -5.14 10.10
CA GLY A 171 -0.87 -5.36 8.65
C GLY A 171 -0.94 -6.83 8.29
N ARG A 172 -1.51 -7.13 7.13
CA ARG A 172 -1.64 -8.49 6.58
C ARG A 172 -1.30 -8.50 5.10
N LEU A 173 -0.38 -9.39 4.73
CA LEU A 173 0.07 -9.60 3.36
C LEU A 173 -0.58 -10.86 2.79
N PHE A 174 -1.24 -10.73 1.64
CA PHE A 174 -1.97 -11.80 0.97
C PHE A 174 -1.48 -12.00 -0.47
N ASP A 175 -1.58 -13.25 -0.95
CA ASP A 175 -1.46 -13.52 -2.39
C ASP A 175 -2.76 -13.16 -3.14
N LYS A 176 -2.73 -13.26 -4.46
CA LYS A 176 -3.89 -13.00 -5.34
C LYS A 176 -5.10 -13.91 -5.09
N HIS A 177 -4.93 -15.02 -4.37
CA HIS A 177 -5.99 -15.94 -3.98
C HIS A 177 -6.51 -15.70 -2.56
N GLY A 178 -6.02 -14.64 -1.88
CA GLY A 178 -6.41 -14.30 -0.52
C GLY A 178 -5.73 -15.17 0.56
N LYS A 179 -4.68 -15.93 0.23
CA LYS A 179 -3.93 -16.70 1.23
C LYS A 179 -2.98 -15.79 1.98
N LEU A 180 -3.00 -15.85 3.30
CA LEU A 180 -2.12 -15.08 4.16
C LEU A 180 -0.66 -15.55 3.98
N LEU A 181 0.23 -14.61 3.65
CA LEU A 181 1.67 -14.82 3.47
C LEU A 181 2.47 -14.38 4.70
N ALA A 182 2.15 -13.20 5.23
CA ALA A 182 2.74 -12.64 6.44
C ALA A 182 1.74 -11.71 7.12
N HIS A 183 1.97 -11.44 8.40
CA HIS A 183 1.22 -10.41 9.14
C HIS A 183 2.11 -9.80 10.22
N GLY A 184 1.74 -8.62 10.69
CA GLY A 184 2.48 -7.93 11.72
C GLY A 184 1.67 -6.90 12.47
N SER A 185 2.31 -6.33 13.46
CA SER A 185 1.87 -5.13 14.18
C SER A 185 3.03 -4.15 14.24
N GLU A 186 2.69 -2.88 14.31
CA GLU A 186 3.65 -1.79 14.36
C GLU A 186 3.19 -0.73 15.36
N THR A 187 4.12 -0.20 16.11
CA THR A 187 3.91 0.94 17.00
C THR A 187 4.72 2.12 16.49
N CYS A 188 4.03 3.25 16.28
CA CYS A 188 4.64 4.52 15.93
C CYS A 188 4.57 5.49 17.11
N MET A 189 5.62 6.27 17.27
CA MET A 189 5.60 7.47 18.11
C MET A 189 5.08 8.65 17.28
N ILE A 190 4.16 9.43 17.87
CA ILE A 190 3.63 10.67 17.30
C ILE A 190 4.20 11.84 18.10
N PHE A 191 4.59 12.89 17.41
CA PHE A 191 5.17 14.08 18.01
C PHE A 191 4.74 15.34 17.26
N PRO A 192 4.65 16.51 17.94
CA PRO A 192 4.57 17.79 17.24
C PRO A 192 5.82 17.97 16.39
N ALA A 193 5.66 18.23 15.11
CA ALA A 193 6.80 18.47 14.25
C ALA A 193 7.01 19.97 14.15
N GLU A 194 8.03 20.49 14.90
CA GLU A 194 8.43 21.89 14.80
C GLU A 194 8.94 22.18 13.38
N ALA A 195 8.46 23.29 12.80
CA ALA A 195 9.03 23.85 11.60
C ALA A 195 10.43 24.37 11.95
N THR A 196 11.46 23.69 11.45
CA THR A 196 12.86 24.18 11.54
C THR A 196 13.17 25.08 10.38
#